data_d8ab3389b4cb34f795e998dfff7f1ba9
#
_entry.id   d8ab3389b4cb34f795e998dfff7f1ba9
#
_cell.length_a   1.000
_cell.length_b   1.000
_cell.length_c   1.000
_cell.angle_alpha   90.00
_cell.angle_beta   90.00
_cell.angle_gamma   90.00
#
_symmetry.space_group_name_H-M   'P 1'
#
loop_
_entity.id
_entity.type
_entity.pdbx_description
1 polymer ?
#
loop_
_entity_poly.entity_id
_entity_poly.type
_entity_poly.pdbx_seq_one_letter_code
_entity_poly.pdbx_strand_id
1 'polypeptide(L)'
;MRDFFYKCAHFICRRAVKDKAEVIVCGHNDGIKDGVNFKKKDNQNFVSIPERVFLKILEHVGVQYGIPVVIREESYTSQASMIDFDDIPTYGEEDGKTYDFSGKRIRRGLYRTKDGTILNADINGAANTIRKEYPEAFRDVADFTYLWKTTEVVGYRDIYKVRPAAEKKDTGRRNRPGRKSRKRHFARAARRRELKEAFPKKVTFIKKKAS
;
A
#
# COMPACT_ATOMS: atom_id res chain seq x y z
N MET A 1 -12.84 -10.02 12.52
CA MET A 1 -12.18 -9.55 11.29
C MET A 1 -12.00 -8.02 11.26
N ARG A 2 -13.03 -7.22 11.49
CA ARG A 2 -12.96 -5.75 11.46
C ARG A 2 -11.92 -5.17 12.44
N ASP A 3 -11.88 -5.64 13.69
CA ASP A 3 -10.87 -5.25 14.68
C ASP A 3 -9.43 -5.53 14.19
N PHE A 4 -9.21 -6.66 13.55
CA PHE A 4 -7.93 -6.99 12.95
C PHE A 4 -7.54 -5.99 11.84
N PHE A 5 -8.47 -5.61 10.98
CA PHE A 5 -8.22 -4.62 9.93
C PHE A 5 -7.84 -3.24 10.50
N TYR A 6 -8.51 -2.80 11.57
CA TYR A 6 -8.11 -1.56 12.25
C TYR A 6 -6.69 -1.65 12.82
N LYS A 7 -6.34 -2.78 13.44
CA LYS A 7 -4.98 -2.99 13.97
C LYS A 7 -3.93 -3.00 12.86
N CYS A 8 -4.22 -3.66 11.73
CA CYS A 8 -3.35 -3.63 10.55
C CYS A 8 -3.18 -2.19 10.01
N ALA A 9 -4.27 -1.47 9.83
CA ALA A 9 -4.24 -0.10 9.33
C ALA A 9 -3.43 0.83 10.25
N HIS A 10 -3.63 0.75 11.57
CA HIS A 10 -2.84 1.50 12.54
C HIS A 10 -1.36 1.09 12.53
N PHE A 11 -1.06 -0.20 12.35
CA PHE A 11 0.32 -0.67 12.24
C PHE A 11 1.00 -0.07 11.00
N ILE A 12 0.35 -0.15 9.84
CA ILE A 12 0.85 0.38 8.56
C ILE A 12 1.07 1.90 8.67
N CYS A 13 0.08 2.65 9.15
CA CYS A 13 0.19 4.10 9.25
C CYS A 13 1.28 4.54 10.24
N ARG A 14 1.44 3.84 11.38
CA ARG A 14 2.55 4.14 12.31
C ARG A 14 3.91 3.85 11.68
N ARG A 15 4.02 2.78 10.93
CA ARG A 15 5.25 2.47 10.21
C ARG A 15 5.55 3.56 9.18
N ALA A 16 4.55 3.96 8.39
CA ALA A 16 4.66 5.02 7.42
C ALA A 16 5.10 6.37 8.06
N VAL A 17 4.53 6.74 9.21
CA VAL A 17 4.97 7.93 9.97
C VAL A 17 6.42 7.80 10.44
N LYS A 18 6.78 6.63 11.01
CA LYS A 18 8.14 6.38 11.48
C LYS A 18 9.17 6.47 10.36
N ASP A 19 8.82 5.94 9.20
CA ASP A 19 9.67 5.93 8.01
C ASP A 19 9.54 7.23 7.20
N LYS A 20 8.75 8.21 7.70
CA LYS A 20 8.47 9.52 7.07
C LYS A 20 7.94 9.38 5.64
N ALA A 21 7.11 8.37 5.39
CA ALA A 21 6.47 8.21 4.10
C ALA A 21 5.43 9.32 3.88
N GLU A 22 5.41 9.86 2.68
CA GLU A 22 4.48 10.93 2.30
C GLU A 22 3.12 10.38 1.86
N VAL A 23 3.08 9.14 1.37
CA VAL A 23 1.88 8.50 0.84
C VAL A 23 1.95 6.98 1.01
N ILE A 24 0.80 6.35 1.15
CA ILE A 24 0.63 4.89 1.06
C ILE A 24 -0.10 4.59 -0.24
N VAL A 25 0.52 3.81 -1.14
CA VAL A 25 -0.10 3.34 -2.38
C VAL A 25 -0.52 1.89 -2.21
N CYS A 26 -1.78 1.61 -2.48
CA CYS A 26 -2.34 0.26 -2.42
C CYS A 26 -2.82 -0.17 -3.81
N GLY A 27 -2.40 -1.35 -4.25
CA GLY A 27 -2.96 -2.00 -5.43
C GLY A 27 -4.35 -2.56 -5.14
N HIS A 28 -5.24 -2.49 -6.10
CA HIS A 28 -6.56 -3.11 -6.08
C HIS A 28 -7.05 -3.41 -7.50
N ASN A 29 -7.57 -4.61 -7.68
CA ASN A 29 -8.21 -5.02 -8.93
C ASN A 29 -9.69 -5.31 -8.67
N ASP A 30 -10.57 -4.60 -9.36
CA ASP A 30 -12.01 -4.78 -9.21
C ASP A 30 -12.51 -6.15 -9.70
N GLY A 31 -11.87 -6.72 -10.70
CA GLY A 31 -12.25 -8.01 -11.31
C GLY A 31 -11.48 -9.23 -10.79
N ILE A 32 -10.61 -9.10 -9.78
CA ILE A 32 -9.71 -10.21 -9.37
C ILE A 32 -10.46 -11.46 -8.88
N LYS A 33 -11.71 -11.33 -8.50
CA LYS A 33 -12.57 -12.43 -8.05
C LYS A 33 -13.37 -13.08 -9.18
N ASP A 34 -13.44 -12.42 -10.32
CA ASP A 34 -14.18 -12.89 -11.48
C ASP A 34 -13.25 -13.77 -12.34
N GLY A 35 -13.59 -15.04 -12.48
CA GLY A 35 -12.83 -15.99 -13.30
C GLY A 35 -11.65 -16.71 -12.59
N VAL A 36 -11.42 -16.48 -11.31
CA VAL A 36 -10.40 -17.21 -10.58
C VAL A 36 -10.83 -18.65 -10.35
N ASN A 37 -10.16 -19.59 -11.01
CA ASN A 37 -10.48 -21.02 -10.98
C ASN A 37 -9.56 -21.78 -9.98
N PHE A 38 -9.67 -21.45 -8.70
CA PHE A 38 -9.04 -22.23 -7.64
C PHE A 38 -9.87 -23.48 -7.29
N LYS A 39 -9.28 -24.44 -6.55
CA LYS A 39 -10.06 -25.52 -5.94
C LYS A 39 -11.18 -24.91 -5.07
N LYS A 40 -12.36 -25.54 -5.07
CA LYS A 40 -13.59 -25.02 -4.44
C LYS A 40 -13.39 -24.46 -3.02
N LYS A 41 -12.55 -25.08 -2.20
CA LYS A 41 -12.24 -24.67 -0.83
C LYS A 41 -11.37 -23.39 -0.78
N ASP A 42 -10.41 -23.27 -1.69
CA ASP A 42 -9.51 -22.12 -1.76
C ASP A 42 -10.24 -20.91 -2.32
N ASN A 43 -11.13 -21.10 -3.29
CA ASN A 43 -12.03 -20.05 -3.79
C ASN A 43 -12.91 -19.48 -2.68
N GLN A 44 -13.53 -20.32 -1.85
CA GLN A 44 -14.36 -19.85 -0.74
C GLN A 44 -13.55 -19.00 0.25
N ASN A 45 -12.35 -19.41 0.60
CA ASN A 45 -11.49 -18.69 1.52
C ASN A 45 -11.01 -17.35 0.92
N PHE A 46 -10.66 -17.34 -0.36
CA PHE A 46 -10.19 -16.15 -1.06
C PHE A 46 -11.29 -15.11 -1.23
N VAL A 47 -12.48 -15.53 -1.68
CA VAL A 47 -13.64 -14.64 -1.85
C VAL A 47 -14.14 -14.06 -0.52
N SER A 48 -13.88 -14.74 0.60
CA SER A 48 -14.32 -14.29 1.93
C SER A 48 -13.52 -13.11 2.50
N ILE A 49 -12.35 -12.78 1.93
CA ILE A 49 -11.54 -11.65 2.41
C ILE A 49 -12.15 -10.34 1.89
N PRO A 50 -12.69 -9.48 2.76
CA PRO A 50 -13.32 -8.23 2.35
C PRO A 50 -12.28 -7.12 2.16
N GLU A 51 -11.48 -7.23 1.12
CA GLU A 51 -10.38 -6.32 0.79
C GLU A 51 -10.82 -4.85 0.71
N ARG A 52 -11.92 -4.57 0.02
CA ARG A 52 -12.50 -3.21 -0.08
C ARG A 52 -12.82 -2.61 1.30
N VAL A 53 -13.24 -3.46 2.27
CA VAL A 53 -13.48 -3.01 3.65
C VAL A 53 -12.17 -2.62 4.31
N PHE A 54 -11.11 -3.40 4.10
CA PHE A 54 -9.79 -3.07 4.62
C PHE A 54 -9.24 -1.76 4.03
N LEU A 55 -9.33 -1.59 2.71
CA LEU A 55 -8.87 -0.36 2.04
C LEU A 55 -9.59 0.89 2.57
N LYS A 56 -10.93 0.83 2.75
CA LYS A 56 -11.69 1.92 3.37
C LYS A 56 -11.26 2.22 4.81
N ILE A 57 -10.95 1.19 5.58
CA ILE A 57 -10.44 1.35 6.94
C ILE A 57 -9.05 2.00 6.90
N LEU A 58 -8.19 1.57 5.99
CA LEU A 58 -6.84 2.12 5.84
C LEU A 58 -6.88 3.60 5.44
N GLU A 59 -7.74 3.98 4.49
CA GLU A 59 -7.97 5.39 4.15
C GLU A 59 -8.43 6.21 5.38
N HIS A 60 -9.40 5.69 6.13
CA HIS A 60 -9.90 6.36 7.32
C HIS A 60 -8.82 6.54 8.39
N VAL A 61 -8.03 5.52 8.65
CA VAL A 61 -6.92 5.56 9.59
C VAL A 61 -5.80 6.46 9.07
N GLY A 62 -5.46 6.39 7.77
CA GLY A 62 -4.47 7.27 7.14
C GLY A 62 -4.74 8.75 7.40
N VAL A 63 -6.01 9.16 7.30
CA VAL A 63 -6.43 10.54 7.64
C VAL A 63 -6.09 10.91 9.08
N GLN A 64 -6.20 9.97 10.03
CA GLN A 64 -5.88 10.23 11.45
C GLN A 64 -4.38 10.48 11.66
N TYR A 65 -3.54 9.83 10.87
CA TYR A 65 -2.08 9.98 10.90
C TYR A 65 -1.55 11.08 9.97
N GLY A 66 -2.43 11.71 9.19
CA GLY A 66 -2.05 12.74 8.21
C GLY A 66 -1.35 12.18 6.97
N ILE A 67 -1.47 10.88 6.71
CA ILE A 67 -0.89 10.22 5.55
C ILE A 67 -1.99 9.90 4.53
N PRO A 68 -1.90 10.41 3.29
CA PRO A 68 -2.82 10.05 2.23
C PRO A 68 -2.65 8.58 1.83
N VAL A 69 -3.77 7.94 1.53
CA VAL A 69 -3.81 6.58 0.98
C VAL A 69 -4.38 6.68 -0.43
N VAL A 70 -3.64 6.18 -1.40
CA VAL A 70 -4.02 6.13 -2.81
C VAL A 70 -4.28 4.68 -3.19
N ILE A 71 -5.44 4.42 -3.77
CA ILE A 71 -5.80 3.11 -4.31
C ILE A 71 -5.60 3.16 -5.81
N ARG A 72 -4.80 2.23 -6.35
CA ARG A 72 -4.46 2.16 -7.75
C ARG A 72 -4.78 0.78 -8.32
N GLU A 73 -5.22 0.74 -9.54
CA GLU A 73 -5.37 -0.50 -10.31
C GLU A 73 -4.02 -1.19 -10.46
N GLU A 74 -3.94 -2.52 -10.26
CA GLU A 74 -2.68 -3.27 -10.13
C GLU A 74 -2.43 -4.29 -11.26
N SER A 75 -3.17 -4.24 -12.37
CA SER A 75 -2.94 -5.15 -13.49
C SER A 75 -1.49 -5.07 -13.97
N TYR A 76 -0.95 -6.20 -14.36
CA TYR A 76 0.41 -6.38 -14.87
C TYR A 76 1.56 -6.03 -13.91
N THR A 77 1.31 -5.46 -12.74
CA THR A 77 2.36 -5.07 -11.79
C THR A 77 3.22 -6.25 -11.33
N SER A 78 2.67 -7.45 -11.26
CA SER A 78 3.39 -8.67 -10.91
C SER A 78 4.18 -9.28 -12.06
N GLN A 79 3.91 -8.87 -13.31
CA GLN A 79 4.57 -9.35 -14.52
C GLN A 79 5.71 -8.43 -14.97
N ALA A 80 5.51 -7.12 -14.88
CA ALA A 80 6.50 -6.12 -15.24
C ALA A 80 7.68 -6.13 -14.26
N SER A 81 8.88 -5.84 -14.80
CA SER A 81 10.09 -5.67 -13.99
C SER A 81 10.22 -4.24 -13.49
N MET A 82 10.29 -4.06 -12.16
CA MET A 82 10.48 -2.75 -11.58
C MET A 82 11.90 -2.22 -11.78
N ILE A 83 12.90 -3.11 -11.81
CA ILE A 83 14.32 -2.74 -11.99
C ILE A 83 14.60 -2.37 -13.44
N ASP A 84 14.02 -3.09 -14.38
CA ASP A 84 14.20 -2.85 -15.82
C ASP A 84 13.30 -1.70 -16.31
N PHE A 85 12.47 -1.14 -15.46
CA PHE A 85 11.52 -0.06 -15.76
C PHE A 85 10.54 -0.38 -16.89
N ASP A 86 10.09 -1.64 -16.98
CA ASP A 86 9.08 -2.04 -17.95
C ASP A 86 7.86 -1.12 -17.92
N ASP A 87 7.27 -0.86 -19.07
CA ASP A 87 5.98 -0.18 -19.17
C ASP A 87 4.88 -1.05 -18.58
N ILE A 88 3.99 -0.44 -17.78
CA ILE A 88 2.94 -1.16 -17.08
C ILE A 88 1.59 -0.70 -17.62
N PRO A 89 0.93 -1.49 -18.46
CA PRO A 89 -0.36 -1.12 -19.02
C PRO A 89 -1.47 -1.16 -17.96
N THR A 90 -2.58 -0.50 -18.27
CA THR A 90 -3.83 -0.62 -17.52
C THR A 90 -4.72 -1.64 -18.23
N TYR A 91 -5.40 -2.49 -17.46
CA TYR A 91 -6.32 -3.48 -18.02
C TYR A 91 -7.47 -2.79 -18.80
N GLY A 92 -7.73 -3.24 -20.00
CA GLY A 92 -8.77 -2.68 -20.89
C GLY A 92 -8.34 -1.44 -21.68
N GLU A 93 -7.15 -0.90 -21.48
CA GLU A 93 -6.54 0.18 -22.27
C GLU A 93 -5.47 -0.34 -23.22
N GLU A 94 -5.42 -1.66 -23.40
CA GLU A 94 -4.47 -2.34 -24.27
C GLU A 94 -4.90 -2.13 -25.73
N ASP A 95 -4.28 -1.23 -26.44
CA ASP A 95 -4.49 -0.94 -27.88
C ASP A 95 -4.14 -2.15 -28.80
N GLY A 96 -4.49 -3.37 -28.41
CA GLY A 96 -4.12 -4.60 -29.12
C GLY A 96 -2.62 -4.90 -29.10
N LYS A 97 -1.84 -4.22 -28.28
CA LYS A 97 -0.40 -4.45 -28.14
C LYS A 97 -0.13 -5.66 -27.28
N THR A 98 0.80 -6.50 -27.71
CA THR A 98 1.39 -7.53 -26.86
C THR A 98 2.48 -6.87 -26.01
N TYR A 99 2.38 -6.99 -24.70
CA TYR A 99 3.40 -6.47 -23.79
C TYR A 99 4.41 -7.57 -23.49
N ASP A 100 5.66 -7.30 -23.84
CA ASP A 100 6.78 -8.19 -23.56
C ASP A 100 7.56 -7.64 -22.37
N PHE A 101 7.50 -8.36 -21.24
CA PHE A 101 8.15 -7.92 -20.00
C PHE A 101 9.58 -8.45 -19.94
N SER A 102 10.51 -7.60 -19.52
CA SER A 102 11.96 -7.90 -19.47
C SER A 102 12.28 -9.03 -18.50
N GLY A 103 11.53 -9.16 -17.43
CA GLY A 103 11.72 -10.19 -16.41
C GLY A 103 10.59 -11.21 -16.35
N LYS A 104 10.71 -12.18 -15.45
CA LYS A 104 9.67 -13.18 -15.26
C LYS A 104 9.62 -13.75 -13.85
N ARG A 105 8.44 -14.12 -13.39
CA ARG A 105 8.26 -14.88 -12.15
C ARG A 105 8.74 -16.32 -12.38
N ILE A 106 9.80 -16.73 -11.63
CA ILE A 106 10.40 -18.07 -11.78
C ILE A 106 9.76 -19.12 -10.88
N ARG A 107 9.28 -18.70 -9.70
CA ARG A 107 8.49 -19.52 -8.77
C ARG A 107 7.76 -18.61 -7.79
N ARG A 108 6.92 -19.19 -6.91
CA ARG A 108 6.23 -18.44 -5.86
C ARG A 108 7.21 -17.60 -5.05
N GLY A 109 6.96 -16.30 -4.95
CA GLY A 109 7.76 -15.34 -4.19
C GLY A 109 9.07 -14.91 -4.84
N LEU A 110 9.45 -15.43 -6.03
CA LEU A 110 10.69 -15.07 -6.71
C LEU A 110 10.44 -14.57 -8.14
N TYR A 111 11.03 -13.45 -8.44
CA TYR A 111 11.04 -12.80 -9.74
C TYR A 111 12.50 -12.66 -10.23
N ARG A 112 12.74 -12.88 -11.51
CA ARG A 112 14.03 -12.73 -12.15
C ARG A 112 13.96 -11.64 -13.20
N THR A 113 14.83 -10.66 -13.11
CA THR A 113 14.99 -9.53 -14.01
C THR A 113 15.72 -9.93 -15.31
N LYS A 114 15.86 -9.02 -16.25
CA LYS A 114 16.54 -9.22 -17.53
C LYS A 114 18.01 -9.60 -17.35
N ASP A 115 18.71 -8.95 -16.43
CA ASP A 115 20.12 -9.21 -16.10
C ASP A 115 20.35 -10.48 -15.25
N GLY A 116 19.27 -11.18 -14.88
CA GLY A 116 19.32 -12.40 -14.08
C GLY A 116 19.24 -12.16 -12.56
N THR A 117 19.16 -10.92 -12.08
CA THR A 117 18.97 -10.60 -10.66
C THR A 117 17.69 -11.21 -10.13
N ILE A 118 17.76 -11.84 -8.96
CA ILE A 118 16.60 -12.46 -8.32
C ILE A 118 16.14 -11.58 -7.17
N LEU A 119 14.87 -11.22 -7.17
CA LEU A 119 14.24 -10.43 -6.13
C LEU A 119 12.91 -11.06 -5.65
N ASN A 120 12.38 -10.54 -4.55
CA ASN A 120 11.09 -10.94 -4.07
C ASN A 120 9.98 -10.43 -5.01
N ALA A 121 9.11 -11.34 -5.48
CA ALA A 121 8.05 -11.02 -6.44
C ALA A 121 6.99 -10.07 -5.87
N ASP A 122 6.74 -10.10 -4.55
CA ASP A 122 5.74 -9.24 -3.93
C ASP A 122 6.28 -7.80 -3.79
N ILE A 123 7.60 -7.66 -3.54
CA ILE A 123 8.28 -6.36 -3.56
C ILE A 123 8.26 -5.78 -4.97
N ASN A 124 8.53 -6.60 -6.01
CA ASN A 124 8.45 -6.17 -7.40
C ASN A 124 7.05 -5.63 -7.72
N GLY A 125 6.00 -6.38 -7.37
CA GLY A 125 4.61 -5.95 -7.61
C GLY A 125 4.27 -4.67 -6.87
N ALA A 126 4.62 -4.56 -5.57
CA ALA A 126 4.37 -3.36 -4.79
C ALA A 126 5.09 -2.11 -5.35
N ALA A 127 6.34 -2.25 -5.77
CA ALA A 127 7.07 -1.16 -6.39
C ALA A 127 6.46 -0.74 -7.74
N ASN A 128 6.01 -1.69 -8.54
CA ASN A 128 5.30 -1.41 -9.80
C ASN A 128 3.94 -0.73 -9.56
N THR A 129 3.22 -1.09 -8.49
CA THR A 129 2.00 -0.37 -8.10
C THR A 129 2.29 1.10 -7.78
N ILE A 130 3.42 1.37 -7.13
CA ILE A 130 3.86 2.76 -6.88
C ILE A 130 4.21 3.45 -8.21
N ARG A 131 4.89 2.77 -9.14
CA ARG A 131 5.23 3.33 -10.46
C ARG A 131 4.00 3.65 -11.32
N LYS A 132 2.92 2.90 -11.19
CA LYS A 132 1.64 3.22 -11.87
C LYS A 132 1.05 4.55 -11.41
N GLU A 133 1.24 4.93 -10.14
CA GLU A 133 0.78 6.22 -9.63
C GLU A 133 1.83 7.32 -9.83
N TYR A 134 3.10 6.97 -9.67
CA TYR A 134 4.25 7.87 -9.76
C TYR A 134 5.29 7.30 -10.73
N PRO A 135 5.16 7.54 -12.05
CA PRO A 135 6.04 6.93 -13.06
C PRO A 135 7.52 7.21 -12.87
N GLU A 136 7.84 8.35 -12.25
CA GLU A 136 9.23 8.76 -11.95
C GLU A 136 9.76 8.14 -10.65
N ALA A 137 8.93 7.38 -9.92
CA ALA A 137 9.37 6.73 -8.70
C ALA A 137 10.52 5.75 -9.03
N PHE A 138 11.54 5.79 -8.17
CA PHE A 138 12.74 4.93 -8.27
C PHE A 138 13.74 5.28 -9.37
N ARG A 139 13.52 6.24 -10.26
CA ARG A 139 14.47 6.56 -11.35
C ARG A 139 15.84 7.02 -10.84
N ASP A 140 15.87 7.73 -9.72
CA ASP A 140 17.11 8.22 -9.11
C ASP A 140 17.75 7.21 -8.15
N VAL A 141 17.24 5.97 -8.11
CA VAL A 141 17.75 4.93 -7.21
C VAL A 141 18.82 4.12 -7.89
N ALA A 142 20.07 4.31 -7.48
CA ALA A 142 21.21 3.60 -8.04
C ALA A 142 21.35 2.13 -7.56
N ASP A 143 20.83 1.82 -6.36
CA ASP A 143 20.89 0.48 -5.77
C ASP A 143 19.55 0.11 -5.14
N PHE A 144 18.92 -0.90 -5.69
CA PHE A 144 17.64 -1.44 -5.22
C PHE A 144 17.78 -2.48 -4.10
N THR A 145 18.99 -2.90 -3.76
CA THR A 145 19.19 -3.97 -2.77
C THR A 145 18.62 -3.63 -1.40
N TYR A 146 18.49 -2.34 -1.08
CA TYR A 146 17.85 -1.90 0.16
C TYR A 146 16.40 -2.35 0.30
N LEU A 147 15.65 -2.48 -0.82
CA LEU A 147 14.24 -2.86 -0.78
C LEU A 147 14.03 -4.23 -0.15
N TRP A 148 14.90 -5.19 -0.43
CA TRP A 148 14.78 -6.54 0.11
C TRP A 148 15.67 -6.80 1.32
N LYS A 149 16.77 -6.07 1.50
CA LYS A 149 17.58 -6.15 2.72
C LYS A 149 16.88 -5.58 3.95
N THR A 150 15.99 -4.60 3.77
CA THR A 150 15.24 -3.96 4.85
C THR A 150 13.82 -4.50 5.02
N THR A 151 13.44 -5.51 4.24
CA THR A 151 12.12 -6.13 4.32
C THR A 151 11.96 -6.86 5.65
N GLU A 152 10.95 -6.50 6.41
CA GLU A 152 10.55 -7.17 7.64
C GLU A 152 9.30 -8.01 7.39
N VAL A 153 9.34 -9.27 7.83
CA VAL A 153 8.16 -10.12 7.85
C VAL A 153 7.36 -9.84 9.11
N VAL A 154 6.17 -9.30 8.94
CA VAL A 154 5.26 -8.96 10.02
C VAL A 154 4.22 -10.06 10.16
N GLY A 155 4.25 -10.76 11.29
CA GLY A 155 3.29 -11.81 11.61
C GLY A 155 2.06 -11.27 12.33
N TYR A 156 0.99 -12.08 12.35
CA TYR A 156 -0.24 -11.79 13.08
C TYR A 156 0.01 -11.38 14.55
N ARG A 157 0.95 -12.06 15.24
CA ARG A 157 1.29 -11.75 16.64
C ARG A 157 1.90 -10.35 16.81
N ASP A 158 2.62 -9.85 15.83
CA ASP A 158 3.26 -8.54 15.89
C ASP A 158 2.22 -7.43 15.77
N ILE A 159 1.21 -7.62 14.93
CA ILE A 159 0.07 -6.72 14.80
C ILE A 159 -0.74 -6.65 16.09
N TYR A 160 -0.95 -7.77 16.78
CA TYR A 160 -1.69 -7.82 18.04
C TYR A 160 -0.91 -7.29 19.25
N LYS A 161 0.41 -7.33 19.23
CA LYS A 161 1.26 -6.74 20.30
C LYS A 161 1.27 -5.20 20.25
N VAL A 162 0.94 -4.61 19.11
CA VAL A 162 0.86 -3.15 18.98
C VAL A 162 -0.33 -2.66 19.80
N ARG A 163 -0.09 -2.32 21.07
CA ARG A 163 -1.08 -1.56 21.85
C ARG A 163 -1.34 -0.25 21.12
N PRO A 164 -2.61 0.14 20.88
CA PRO A 164 -2.90 1.51 20.48
C PRO A 164 -2.20 2.43 21.46
N ALA A 165 -1.57 3.51 20.96
CA ALA A 165 -1.02 4.52 21.83
C ALA A 165 -2.10 4.83 22.84
N ALA A 166 -1.76 4.68 24.13
CA ALA A 166 -2.74 4.80 25.21
C ALA A 166 -3.50 6.10 25.01
N GLU A 167 -4.75 6.01 24.60
CA GLU A 167 -5.67 7.11 24.81
C GLU A 167 -5.55 7.41 26.29
N LYS A 168 -5.05 8.59 26.63
CA LYS A 168 -5.14 9.09 28.00
C LYS A 168 -6.60 8.92 28.37
N LYS A 169 -6.90 7.92 29.20
CA LYS A 169 -8.23 7.77 29.80
C LYS A 169 -8.43 9.05 30.57
N ASP A 170 -9.13 9.98 29.95
CA ASP A 170 -9.73 11.08 30.68
C ASP A 170 -10.82 10.47 31.57
N THR A 171 -10.41 10.16 32.81
CA THR A 171 -11.29 9.70 33.86
C THR A 171 -12.07 10.90 34.35
N GLY A 172 -12.93 11.47 33.54
CA GLY A 172 -13.72 12.62 33.96
C GLY A 172 -14.85 12.95 33.00
N ARG A 173 -16.06 12.55 33.40
CA ARG A 173 -17.37 13.05 32.93
C ARG A 173 -17.74 12.79 31.47
N ARG A 174 -18.77 11.98 31.29
CA ARG A 174 -19.60 11.90 30.10
C ARG A 174 -20.14 13.29 29.70
N ASN A 175 -19.37 14.05 28.94
CA ASN A 175 -19.87 15.23 28.27
C ASN A 175 -20.35 14.81 26.88
N ARG A 176 -21.65 15.00 26.59
CA ARG A 176 -22.24 14.90 25.26
C ARG A 176 -21.37 15.70 24.27
N PRO A 177 -21.09 15.18 23.05
CA PRO A 177 -20.27 15.90 22.09
C PRO A 177 -20.94 17.21 21.69
N GLY A 178 -20.42 18.31 22.24
CA GLY A 178 -20.89 19.63 21.94
C GLY A 178 -20.59 20.04 20.49
N ARG A 179 -21.25 21.07 20.02
CA ARG A 179 -21.20 21.70 18.69
C ARG A 179 -19.77 21.89 18.09
N LYS A 180 -18.71 21.83 18.91
CA LYS A 180 -17.28 21.96 18.52
C LYS A 180 -16.72 20.75 17.76
N SER A 181 -17.31 19.57 17.89
CA SER A 181 -16.88 18.35 17.19
C SER A 181 -17.11 18.45 15.66
N ARG A 182 -18.21 19.08 15.24
CA ARG A 182 -18.51 19.30 13.81
C ARG A 182 -17.51 20.23 13.12
N LYS A 183 -17.07 21.31 13.78
CA LYS A 183 -16.06 22.23 13.21
C LYS A 183 -14.70 21.55 12.98
N ARG A 184 -14.27 20.65 13.86
CA ARG A 184 -13.03 19.86 13.67
C ARG A 184 -13.10 18.91 12.47
N HIS A 185 -14.27 18.37 12.17
CA HIS A 185 -14.46 17.47 11.03
C HIS A 185 -14.37 18.24 9.69
N PHE A 186 -14.95 19.42 9.62
CA PHE A 186 -14.86 20.30 8.45
C PHE A 186 -13.44 20.86 8.24
N ALA A 187 -12.73 21.25 9.29
CA ALA A 187 -11.34 21.71 9.20
C ALA A 187 -10.39 20.60 8.72
N ARG A 188 -10.62 19.35 9.13
CA ARG A 188 -9.87 18.19 8.63
C ARG A 188 -10.16 17.89 7.16
N ALA A 189 -11.40 18.06 6.71
CA ALA A 189 -11.78 17.87 5.31
C ALA A 189 -11.18 18.96 4.40
N ALA A 190 -11.12 20.21 4.87
CA ALA A 190 -10.46 21.33 4.17
C ALA A 190 -8.94 21.08 4.05
N ARG A 191 -8.28 20.67 5.15
CA ARG A 191 -6.85 20.31 5.16
C ARG A 191 -6.53 19.12 4.23
N ARG A 192 -7.49 18.20 4.02
CA ARG A 192 -7.38 17.09 3.06
C ARG A 192 -7.37 17.57 1.60
N ARG A 193 -8.09 18.65 1.31
CA ARG A 193 -8.06 19.30 -0.02
C ARG A 193 -6.74 20.04 -0.23
N GLU A 194 -6.30 20.81 0.76
CA GLU A 194 -4.99 21.50 0.73
C GLU A 194 -3.82 20.53 0.59
N LEU A 195 -3.85 19.37 1.27
CA LEU A 195 -2.84 18.32 1.12
C LEU A 195 -2.86 17.68 -0.29
N LYS A 196 -4.04 17.53 -0.92
CA LYS A 196 -4.12 17.06 -2.32
C LYS A 196 -3.57 18.06 -3.32
N GLU A 197 -3.64 19.36 -3.02
CA GLU A 197 -3.13 20.46 -3.86
C GLU A 197 -1.65 20.76 -3.57
N ALA A 198 -1.19 20.52 -2.35
CA ALA A 198 0.17 20.84 -1.89
C ALA A 198 1.20 19.74 -2.15
N PHE A 199 0.79 18.50 -2.51
CA PHE A 199 1.71 17.42 -2.80
C PHE A 199 1.95 17.27 -4.31
N PRO A 200 2.96 17.94 -4.88
CA PRO A 200 3.44 17.62 -6.20
C PRO A 200 4.25 16.33 -6.11
N LYS A 201 3.72 15.24 -6.64
CA LYS A 201 4.35 14.09 -7.29
C LYS A 201 5.82 13.73 -6.90
N LYS A 202 6.24 13.83 -5.63
CA LYS A 202 7.53 13.30 -5.19
C LYS A 202 7.31 12.18 -4.19
N VAL A 203 7.68 10.97 -4.59
CA VAL A 203 7.78 9.82 -3.69
C VAL A 203 9.17 9.85 -3.08
N THR A 204 9.27 10.05 -1.78
CA THR A 204 10.55 10.03 -1.09
C THR A 204 10.68 8.71 -0.34
N PHE A 205 11.56 7.84 -0.82
CA PHE A 205 12.02 6.66 -0.06
C PHE A 205 13.11 7.07 0.89
N ILE A 206 12.92 6.83 2.17
CA ILE A 206 13.92 7.22 3.17
C ILE A 206 14.98 6.14 3.27
N LYS A 207 16.21 6.51 2.87
CA LYS A 207 17.40 5.75 3.21
C LYS A 207 17.54 5.74 4.74
N LYS A 208 17.46 4.56 5.37
CA LYS A 208 18.02 4.37 6.70
C LYS A 208 19.54 4.56 6.55
N LYS A 209 20.10 5.63 7.11
CA LYS A 209 21.56 5.70 7.33
C LYS A 209 21.92 4.51 8.20
N ALA A 210 22.75 3.63 7.68
CA ALA A 210 23.46 2.66 8.49
C ALA A 210 24.35 3.46 9.45
N SER A 211 24.12 3.28 10.73
CA SER A 211 25.07 3.64 11.80
C SER A 211 26.07 2.54 11.90
#